data_790db534f69d88de7047c01a252e5c94
#
_entry.id   790db534f69d88de7047c01a252e5c94
#
_cell.length_a   1.000
_cell.length_b   1.000
_cell.length_c   1.000
_cell.angle_alpha   90.00
_cell.angle_beta   90.00
_cell.angle_gamma   90.00
#
_symmetry.space_group_name_H-M   'P 1'
#
loop_
_entity.id
_entity.type
_entity.pdbx_description
1 polymer ?
#
loop_
_entity_poly.entity_id
_entity_poly.type
_entity_poly.pdbx_seq_one_letter_code
_entity_poly.pdbx_strand_id
1 'polypeptide(L)'
;MLYLGYPRHDVFFKNTPSELIKITKKKYNKIILWMPTFRRGGGFNRNDSNIELPLGIPLIDNKEMLIHLQNKLEELNEFLIIKIHPKQDMQTVVQLKEVHLPNIEILDEAKVKEKKIDMFHLLKNVDAMLSDYSSITYSFILLNKPIGYVFSDVNEYKLGFAMENYEDYVVGEKIYNLEEMECFLEKVGKNVDEYGEKRRKLVSYLYKYQDGDSCKRIVEFMGI
;
A
#
# COMPACT_ATOMS: atom_id res chain seq x y z
N MET A 1 -15.42 -26.91 -5.46
CA MET A 1 -15.02 -25.56 -5.02
C MET A 1 -15.57 -24.53 -5.98
N LEU A 2 -16.26 -23.49 -5.50
CA LEU A 2 -16.91 -22.50 -6.35
C LEU A 2 -16.03 -21.25 -6.46
N TYR A 3 -15.71 -20.83 -7.66
CA TYR A 3 -14.93 -19.61 -7.92
C TYR A 3 -15.87 -18.55 -8.52
N LEU A 4 -16.17 -17.50 -7.76
CA LEU A 4 -17.05 -16.39 -8.19
C LEU A 4 -16.31 -15.06 -8.34
N GLY A 5 -15.04 -15.01 -7.92
CA GLY A 5 -14.24 -13.80 -7.84
C GLY A 5 -14.40 -13.08 -6.51
N TYR A 6 -13.81 -11.88 -6.43
CA TYR A 6 -13.82 -11.03 -5.22
C TYR A 6 -14.59 -9.74 -5.52
N PRO A 7 -15.78 -9.53 -4.95
CA PRO A 7 -16.60 -8.33 -5.19
C PRO A 7 -15.85 -7.00 -5.03
N ARG A 8 -14.98 -6.93 -4.03
CA ARG A 8 -14.15 -5.71 -3.78
C ARG A 8 -13.23 -5.34 -4.94
N HIS A 9 -12.89 -6.30 -5.81
CA HIS A 9 -12.02 -6.06 -6.97
C HIS A 9 -12.79 -5.54 -8.19
N ASP A 10 -14.12 -5.64 -8.21
CA ASP A 10 -14.93 -5.19 -9.35
C ASP A 10 -14.70 -3.71 -9.68
N VAL A 11 -14.39 -2.90 -8.65
CA VAL A 11 -14.08 -1.48 -8.81
C VAL A 11 -12.86 -1.22 -9.69
N PHE A 12 -11.88 -2.13 -9.73
CA PHE A 12 -10.68 -1.97 -10.55
C PHE A 12 -10.97 -1.96 -12.05
N PHE A 13 -12.06 -2.59 -12.46
CA PHE A 13 -12.48 -2.74 -13.86
C PHE A 13 -13.60 -1.77 -14.25
N LYS A 14 -14.15 -1.00 -13.31
CA LYS A 14 -15.26 -0.05 -13.55
C LYS A 14 -14.75 1.38 -13.61
N ASN A 15 -15.36 2.21 -14.44
CA ASN A 15 -15.06 3.65 -14.44
C ASN A 15 -15.72 4.30 -13.23
N THR A 16 -14.92 4.81 -12.30
CA THR A 16 -15.36 5.42 -11.04
C THR A 16 -14.63 6.73 -10.79
N PRO A 17 -15.23 7.69 -10.09
CA PRO A 17 -14.55 8.92 -9.70
C PRO A 17 -13.30 8.65 -8.87
N SER A 18 -12.31 9.53 -9.00
CA SER A 18 -11.06 9.40 -8.24
C SER A 18 -11.24 9.79 -6.77
N GLU A 19 -10.79 8.92 -5.86
CA GLU A 19 -10.73 9.21 -4.42
C GLU A 19 -9.63 10.23 -4.06
N LEU A 20 -8.65 10.44 -4.93
CA LEU A 20 -7.53 11.37 -4.68
C LEU A 20 -8.00 12.82 -4.49
N ILE A 21 -9.08 13.23 -5.13
CA ILE A 21 -9.67 14.58 -4.96
C ILE A 21 -10.07 14.88 -3.51
N LYS A 22 -10.35 13.84 -2.70
CA LYS A 22 -10.67 13.97 -1.27
C LYS A 22 -9.43 14.17 -0.41
N ILE A 23 -8.24 13.85 -0.95
CA ILE A 23 -6.96 13.88 -0.24
C ILE A 23 -6.16 15.11 -0.63
N THR A 24 -6.00 15.36 -1.93
CA THR A 24 -5.22 16.50 -2.44
C THR A 24 -5.89 17.12 -3.66
N LYS A 25 -5.72 18.44 -3.80
CA LYS A 25 -6.15 19.21 -5.00
C LYS A 25 -4.94 19.59 -5.87
N LYS A 26 -3.73 19.43 -5.34
CA LYS A 26 -2.48 19.71 -6.07
C LYS A 26 -2.24 18.58 -7.07
N LYS A 27 -1.68 18.93 -8.23
CA LYS A 27 -1.23 17.93 -9.22
C LYS A 27 0.21 17.55 -8.95
N TYR A 28 0.47 16.27 -8.96
CA TYR A 28 1.79 15.68 -8.79
C TYR A 28 2.16 14.85 -10.00
N ASN A 29 3.47 14.62 -10.18
CA ASN A 29 3.97 13.70 -11.20
C ASN A 29 3.47 12.27 -10.94
N LYS A 30 3.60 11.82 -9.69
CA LYS A 30 3.11 10.52 -9.22
C LYS A 30 2.49 10.62 -7.83
N ILE A 31 1.56 9.73 -7.55
CA ILE A 31 0.97 9.54 -6.23
C ILE A 31 1.19 8.10 -5.80
N ILE A 32 1.88 7.93 -4.68
CA ILE A 32 2.26 6.64 -4.13
C ILE A 32 1.46 6.39 -2.85
N LEU A 33 0.95 5.17 -2.68
CA LEU A 33 0.28 4.75 -1.46
C LEU A 33 1.17 3.78 -0.69
N TRP A 34 1.54 4.15 0.52
CA TRP A 34 2.25 3.28 1.44
C TRP A 34 1.32 2.71 2.49
N MET A 35 1.24 1.39 2.58
CA MET A 35 0.39 0.66 3.52
C MET A 35 1.25 -0.28 4.39
N PRO A 36 1.97 0.25 5.38
CA PRO A 36 2.78 -0.58 6.27
C PRO A 36 1.89 -1.43 7.18
N THR A 37 2.29 -2.68 7.41
CA THR A 37 1.70 -3.53 8.45
C THR A 37 2.14 -3.03 9.83
N PHE A 38 1.26 -3.06 10.80
CA PHE A 38 1.62 -2.69 12.17
C PHE A 38 2.60 -3.70 12.77
N ARG A 39 3.51 -3.22 13.64
CA ARG A 39 4.44 -4.08 14.40
C ARG A 39 3.96 -4.27 15.83
N ARG A 40 3.38 -3.21 16.41
CA ARG A 40 2.75 -3.24 17.73
C ARG A 40 1.30 -2.78 17.63
N GLY A 41 0.38 -3.59 18.17
CA GLY A 41 -1.05 -3.30 18.18
C GLY A 41 -1.46 -2.56 19.42
N GLY A 42 -1.95 -1.31 19.31
CA GLY A 42 -2.53 -0.57 20.40
C GLY A 42 -3.76 -1.29 20.97
N GLY A 43 -3.71 -1.68 22.24
CA GLY A 43 -4.84 -2.27 22.96
C GLY A 43 -5.18 -3.74 22.67
N PHE A 44 -4.49 -4.40 21.73
CA PHE A 44 -4.78 -5.78 21.35
C PHE A 44 -3.76 -6.80 21.87
N ASN A 45 -2.73 -6.38 22.61
CA ASN A 45 -1.62 -7.20 23.09
C ASN A 45 -0.98 -8.11 22.00
N ARG A 46 -1.09 -7.71 20.73
CA ARG A 46 -0.55 -8.42 19.59
C ARG A 46 0.64 -7.64 19.02
N ASN A 47 1.81 -8.26 19.05
CA ASN A 47 3.02 -7.76 18.44
C ASN A 47 3.46 -8.71 17.35
N ASP A 48 3.47 -8.23 16.11
CA ASP A 48 3.83 -9.01 14.93
C ASP A 48 5.34 -8.95 14.64
N SER A 49 6.09 -8.07 15.33
CA SER A 49 7.55 -7.97 15.26
C SER A 49 8.14 -7.67 16.64
N ASN A 50 9.45 -7.98 16.81
CA ASN A 50 10.23 -7.59 17.99
C ASN A 50 10.77 -6.16 17.89
N ILE A 51 10.79 -5.58 16.68
CA ILE A 51 11.33 -4.24 16.44
C ILE A 51 10.37 -3.18 16.95
N GLU A 52 10.93 -2.18 17.61
CA GLU A 52 10.26 -0.92 17.90
C GLU A 52 10.43 0.01 16.70
N LEU A 53 9.34 0.55 16.21
CA LEU A 53 9.34 1.60 15.19
C LEU A 53 9.07 2.94 15.89
N PRO A 54 10.07 3.79 16.04
CA PRO A 54 9.94 5.03 16.82
C PRO A 54 8.80 5.94 16.35
N LEU A 55 8.60 6.03 15.03
CA LEU A 55 7.51 6.78 14.40
C LEU A 55 6.35 5.89 13.94
N GLY A 56 6.35 4.61 14.27
CA GLY A 56 5.29 3.65 13.94
C GLY A 56 5.27 3.17 12.48
N ILE A 57 6.24 3.56 11.68
CA ILE A 57 6.43 3.13 10.28
C ILE A 57 7.84 2.61 10.06
N PRO A 58 8.04 1.58 9.23
CA PRO A 58 9.38 1.06 8.93
C PRO A 58 10.23 2.08 8.17
N LEU A 59 11.55 1.93 8.21
CA LEU A 59 12.56 2.77 7.54
C LEU A 59 12.69 4.22 8.05
N ILE A 60 11.74 4.71 8.83
CA ILE A 60 11.74 6.11 9.29
C ILE A 60 11.81 6.12 10.82
N ASP A 61 13.02 6.27 11.34
CA ASP A 61 13.28 6.17 12.78
C ASP A 61 13.19 7.51 13.52
N ASN A 62 13.30 8.62 12.79
CA ASN A 62 13.30 9.96 13.38
C ASN A 62 12.71 11.02 12.43
N LYS A 63 12.53 12.24 12.95
CA LYS A 63 11.96 13.37 12.20
C LYS A 63 12.86 13.84 11.07
N GLU A 64 14.16 13.73 11.23
CA GLU A 64 15.15 14.13 10.21
C GLU A 64 15.02 13.25 8.95
N MET A 65 14.87 11.91 9.13
CA MET A 65 14.62 10.99 8.01
C MET A 65 13.29 11.27 7.32
N LEU A 66 12.26 11.64 8.08
CA LEU A 66 10.96 12.00 7.52
C LEU A 66 11.03 13.30 6.70
N ILE A 67 11.78 14.29 7.19
CA ILE A 67 12.02 15.55 6.46
C ILE A 67 12.85 15.28 5.19
N HIS A 68 13.83 14.39 5.28
CA HIS A 68 14.64 14.00 4.12
C HIS A 68 13.76 13.36 3.03
N LEU A 69 12.89 12.40 3.40
CA LEU A 69 11.92 11.80 2.47
C LEU A 69 10.96 12.86 1.90
N GLN A 70 10.47 13.80 2.72
CA GLN A 70 9.65 14.92 2.25
C GLN A 70 10.37 15.75 1.18
N ASN A 71 11.63 16.10 1.39
CA ASN A 71 12.42 16.86 0.44
C ASN A 71 12.64 16.10 -0.88
N LYS A 72 12.87 14.79 -0.80
CA LYS A 72 12.98 13.92 -1.97
C LYS A 72 11.69 13.89 -2.78
N LEU A 73 10.54 13.74 -2.13
CA LEU A 73 9.23 13.77 -2.78
C LEU A 73 8.93 15.13 -3.43
N GLU A 74 9.37 16.23 -2.82
CA GLU A 74 9.24 17.57 -3.38
C GLU A 74 10.11 17.73 -4.64
N GLU A 75 11.37 17.28 -4.61
CA GLU A 75 12.29 17.25 -5.77
C GLU A 75 11.67 16.49 -6.95
N LEU A 76 11.06 15.33 -6.70
CA LEU A 76 10.42 14.48 -7.72
C LEU A 76 9.04 14.99 -8.14
N ASN A 77 8.48 15.99 -7.46
CA ASN A 77 7.08 16.40 -7.55
C ASN A 77 6.12 15.21 -7.38
N GLU A 78 6.37 14.40 -6.36
CA GLU A 78 5.58 13.23 -6.01
C GLU A 78 4.83 13.45 -4.70
N PHE A 79 3.78 12.64 -4.49
CA PHE A 79 2.96 12.69 -3.29
C PHE A 79 2.82 11.29 -2.67
N LEU A 80 3.14 11.18 -1.40
CA LEU A 80 3.07 9.95 -0.64
C LEU A 80 1.89 9.96 0.32
N ILE A 81 1.01 8.98 0.21
CA ILE A 81 -0.07 8.74 1.16
C ILE A 81 0.37 7.58 2.05
N ILE A 82 0.56 7.82 3.35
CA ILE A 82 0.87 6.77 4.33
C ILE A 82 -0.42 6.38 5.04
N LYS A 83 -1.00 5.22 4.70
CA LYS A 83 -2.20 4.69 5.33
C LYS A 83 -1.82 3.86 6.54
N ILE A 84 -2.08 4.43 7.71
CA ILE A 84 -1.82 3.76 8.99
C ILE A 84 -2.79 2.60 9.18
N HIS A 85 -2.26 1.45 9.61
CA HIS A 85 -3.07 0.28 9.89
C HIS A 85 -4.03 0.54 11.07
N PRO A 86 -5.31 0.12 11.03
CA PRO A 86 -6.30 0.39 12.08
C PRO A 86 -5.90 -0.10 13.49
N LYS A 87 -5.04 -1.13 13.55
CA LYS A 87 -4.54 -1.71 14.82
C LYS A 87 -3.24 -1.09 15.33
N GLN A 88 -2.64 -0.14 14.58
CA GLN A 88 -1.41 0.53 14.98
C GLN A 88 -1.60 1.31 16.28
N ASP A 89 -0.58 1.29 17.14
CA ASP A 89 -0.53 2.18 18.28
C ASP A 89 -0.45 3.65 17.80
N MET A 90 -1.50 4.41 18.11
CA MET A 90 -1.62 5.79 17.65
C MET A 90 -0.69 6.77 18.37
N GLN A 91 -0.11 6.40 19.53
CA GLN A 91 0.83 7.26 20.25
C GLN A 91 2.11 7.50 19.42
N THR A 92 2.59 6.47 18.70
CA THR A 92 3.75 6.59 17.80
C THR A 92 3.44 7.46 16.57
N VAL A 93 2.20 7.42 16.09
CA VAL A 93 1.75 8.14 14.90
C VAL A 93 1.54 9.65 15.16
N VAL A 94 1.27 10.05 16.41
CA VAL A 94 1.10 11.48 16.74
C VAL A 94 2.34 12.29 16.34
N GLN A 95 3.53 11.76 16.56
CA GLN A 95 4.78 12.45 16.23
C GLN A 95 4.95 12.70 14.71
N LEU A 96 4.40 11.84 13.84
CA LEU A 96 4.40 12.05 12.39
C LEU A 96 3.59 13.30 12.00
N LYS A 97 2.50 13.59 12.74
CA LYS A 97 1.58 14.70 12.45
C LYS A 97 2.10 16.06 12.92
N GLU A 98 3.17 16.09 13.73
CA GLU A 98 3.77 17.34 14.24
C GLU A 98 4.70 18.00 13.21
N VAL A 99 5.10 17.29 12.18
CA VAL A 99 6.01 17.80 11.12
C VAL A 99 5.19 18.35 9.96
N HIS A 100 5.62 19.48 9.40
CA HIS A 100 5.03 20.03 8.18
C HIS A 100 5.50 19.23 6.96
N LEU A 101 4.58 18.50 6.32
CA LEU A 101 4.86 17.54 5.27
C LEU A 101 3.95 17.78 4.05
N PRO A 102 4.21 18.79 3.21
CA PRO A 102 3.31 19.17 2.11
C PRO A 102 3.17 18.09 1.02
N ASN A 103 4.13 17.17 0.91
CA ASN A 103 4.10 16.07 -0.06
C ASN A 103 3.80 14.70 0.59
N ILE A 104 3.48 14.67 1.90
CA ILE A 104 3.12 13.44 2.61
C ILE A 104 1.78 13.64 3.33
N GLU A 105 0.81 12.78 3.10
CA GLU A 105 -0.45 12.72 3.85
C GLU A 105 -0.47 11.48 4.75
N ILE A 106 -0.63 11.70 6.05
CA ILE A 106 -0.88 10.62 7.01
C ILE A 106 -2.38 10.35 7.09
N LEU A 107 -2.78 9.19 6.58
CA LEU A 107 -4.18 8.77 6.48
C LEU A 107 -4.48 7.70 7.54
N ASP A 108 -5.02 8.11 8.67
CA ASP A 108 -5.52 7.22 9.72
C ASP A 108 -7.00 6.85 9.49
N GLU A 109 -7.54 5.97 10.33
CA GLU A 109 -8.91 5.50 10.22
C GLU A 109 -9.95 6.61 10.43
N ALA A 110 -9.64 7.61 11.28
CA ALA A 110 -10.51 8.76 11.54
C ALA A 110 -10.65 9.61 10.26
N LYS A 111 -9.54 9.95 9.61
CA LYS A 111 -9.53 10.68 8.35
C LYS A 111 -10.21 9.91 7.20
N VAL A 112 -10.00 8.58 7.14
CA VAL A 112 -10.68 7.74 6.13
C VAL A 112 -12.19 7.84 6.27
N LYS A 113 -12.71 7.75 7.50
CA LYS A 113 -14.15 7.88 7.80
C LYS A 113 -14.67 9.29 7.56
N GLU A 114 -13.98 10.31 8.03
CA GLU A 114 -14.34 11.72 7.85
C GLU A 114 -14.47 12.07 6.38
N LYS A 115 -13.45 11.71 5.59
CA LYS A 115 -13.41 12.00 4.14
C LYS A 115 -14.21 10.99 3.30
N LYS A 116 -14.81 9.96 3.92
CA LYS A 116 -15.54 8.87 3.25
C LYS A 116 -14.74 8.27 2.10
N ILE A 117 -13.49 7.91 2.36
CA ILE A 117 -12.60 7.33 1.36
C ILE A 117 -12.88 5.83 1.26
N ASP A 118 -13.12 5.36 0.04
CA ASP A 118 -13.10 3.93 -0.26
C ASP A 118 -11.68 3.50 -0.62
N MET A 119 -11.13 2.55 0.14
CA MET A 119 -9.74 2.13 -0.02
C MET A 119 -9.47 1.41 -1.34
N PHE A 120 -10.43 0.65 -1.89
CA PHE A 120 -10.23 -0.03 -3.17
C PHE A 120 -10.32 0.94 -4.35
N HIS A 121 -11.17 1.97 -4.25
CA HIS A 121 -11.16 3.08 -5.20
C HIS A 121 -9.86 3.88 -5.10
N LEU A 122 -9.33 4.11 -3.89
CA LEU A 122 -8.05 4.81 -3.72
C LEU A 122 -6.89 4.00 -4.33
N LEU A 123 -6.81 2.68 -4.07
CA LEU A 123 -5.82 1.77 -4.68
C LEU A 123 -5.80 1.87 -6.21
N LYS A 124 -6.97 1.96 -6.82
CA LYS A 124 -7.09 2.11 -8.28
C LYS A 124 -6.48 3.41 -8.80
N ASN A 125 -6.53 4.48 -8.00
CA ASN A 125 -6.16 5.81 -8.45
C ASN A 125 -4.69 6.18 -8.24
N VAL A 126 -3.96 5.48 -7.36
CA VAL A 126 -2.53 5.74 -7.15
C VAL A 126 -1.66 5.15 -8.25
N ASP A 127 -0.45 5.68 -8.44
CA ASP A 127 0.49 5.25 -9.48
C ASP A 127 1.34 4.05 -9.07
N ALA A 128 1.68 3.95 -7.79
CA ALA A 128 2.48 2.87 -7.21
C ALA A 128 2.08 2.59 -5.76
N MET A 129 2.54 1.46 -5.24
CA MET A 129 2.30 1.06 -3.86
C MET A 129 3.61 0.70 -3.16
N LEU A 130 3.76 1.16 -1.93
CA LEU A 130 4.71 0.63 -0.95
C LEU A 130 3.92 -0.21 0.07
N SER A 131 4.41 -1.39 0.37
CA SER A 131 3.82 -2.27 1.36
C SER A 131 4.89 -3.23 1.90
N ASP A 132 4.50 -4.16 2.77
CA ASP A 132 5.41 -5.14 3.35
C ASP A 132 4.77 -6.54 3.31
N TYR A 133 4.36 -7.07 4.44
CA TYR A 133 3.78 -8.42 4.61
C TYR A 133 2.26 -8.46 4.38
N SER A 134 1.68 -7.38 3.88
CA SER A 134 0.23 -7.22 3.76
C SER A 134 -0.33 -7.93 2.53
N SER A 135 -1.43 -8.68 2.72
CA SER A 135 -2.17 -9.32 1.63
C SER A 135 -2.82 -8.34 0.65
N ILE A 136 -2.83 -7.04 0.94
CA ILE A 136 -3.37 -6.01 0.02
C ILE A 136 -2.58 -5.96 -1.29
N THR A 137 -1.30 -6.36 -1.27
CA THR A 137 -0.46 -6.45 -2.46
C THR A 137 -1.05 -7.37 -3.52
N TYR A 138 -1.69 -8.49 -3.10
CA TYR A 138 -2.39 -9.39 -4.02
C TYR A 138 -3.58 -8.72 -4.72
N SER A 139 -4.26 -7.80 -4.06
CA SER A 139 -5.30 -7.00 -4.73
C SER A 139 -4.67 -5.99 -5.70
N PHE A 140 -3.58 -5.35 -5.29
CA PHE A 140 -2.95 -4.30 -6.09
C PHE A 140 -2.31 -4.81 -7.38
N ILE A 141 -1.78 -6.05 -7.42
CA ILE A 141 -1.20 -6.64 -8.64
C ILE A 141 -2.19 -6.70 -9.81
N LEU A 142 -3.52 -6.74 -9.55
CA LEU A 142 -4.55 -6.67 -10.58
C LEU A 142 -4.48 -5.37 -11.40
N LEU A 143 -3.93 -4.31 -10.85
CA LEU A 143 -3.75 -3.02 -11.53
C LEU A 143 -2.49 -2.96 -12.38
N ASN A 144 -1.60 -3.95 -12.25
CA ASN A 144 -0.29 -4.04 -12.90
C ASN A 144 0.57 -2.77 -12.76
N LYS A 145 0.53 -2.13 -11.58
CA LYS A 145 1.31 -0.94 -11.23
C LYS A 145 2.52 -1.31 -10.36
N PRO A 146 3.59 -0.48 -10.31
CA PRO A 146 4.79 -0.75 -9.52
C PRO A 146 4.49 -1.00 -8.03
N ILE A 147 5.22 -1.95 -7.43
CA ILE A 147 5.15 -2.26 -5.99
C ILE A 147 6.56 -2.26 -5.43
N GLY A 148 6.77 -1.54 -4.33
CA GLY A 148 7.95 -1.65 -3.46
C GLY A 148 7.59 -2.42 -2.19
N TYR A 149 8.31 -3.50 -1.92
CA TYR A 149 8.16 -4.32 -0.72
C TYR A 149 9.19 -3.90 0.32
N VAL A 150 8.73 -3.24 1.38
CA VAL A 150 9.57 -2.78 2.48
C VAL A 150 9.85 -3.95 3.43
N PHE A 151 11.03 -4.52 3.33
CA PHE A 151 11.49 -5.70 4.04
C PHE A 151 12.62 -5.42 5.02
N SER A 152 12.69 -4.20 5.56
CA SER A 152 13.74 -3.79 6.50
C SER A 152 13.83 -4.66 7.76
N ASP A 153 12.73 -5.31 8.15
CA ASP A 153 12.64 -6.17 9.34
C ASP A 153 12.09 -7.58 9.03
N VAL A 154 12.34 -8.09 7.83
CA VAL A 154 11.78 -9.38 7.38
C VAL A 154 12.16 -10.55 8.27
N ASN A 155 13.36 -10.52 8.86
CA ASN A 155 13.86 -11.59 9.74
C ASN A 155 13.22 -11.57 11.13
N GLU A 156 12.67 -10.46 11.55
CA GLU A 156 12.04 -10.25 12.86
C GLU A 156 10.52 -10.35 12.82
N TYR A 157 9.94 -10.50 11.62
CA TYR A 157 8.49 -10.61 11.45
C TYR A 157 8.00 -12.00 11.91
N LYS A 158 7.29 -12.05 13.05
CA LYS A 158 6.95 -13.30 13.76
C LYS A 158 5.94 -14.18 13.04
N LEU A 159 5.03 -13.60 12.28
CA LEU A 159 3.97 -14.35 11.62
C LEU A 159 4.46 -15.13 10.42
N GLY A 160 5.63 -14.77 9.87
CA GLY A 160 6.11 -15.32 8.63
C GLY A 160 5.19 -15.03 7.44
N PHE A 161 5.42 -15.72 6.36
CA PHE A 161 4.57 -15.65 5.17
C PHE A 161 3.61 -16.82 5.14
N ALA A 162 2.40 -16.59 4.64
CA ALA A 162 1.38 -17.64 4.49
C ALA A 162 1.75 -18.70 3.43
N MET A 163 2.81 -18.47 2.67
CA MET A 163 3.26 -19.30 1.55
C MET A 163 4.67 -19.80 1.79
N GLU A 164 4.94 -21.08 1.51
CA GLU A 164 6.26 -21.70 1.70
C GLU A 164 7.37 -20.97 0.92
N ASN A 165 7.08 -20.58 -0.33
CA ASN A 165 8.02 -19.86 -1.20
C ASN A 165 7.49 -18.44 -1.45
N TYR A 166 7.49 -17.58 -0.44
CA TYR A 166 6.97 -16.20 -0.58
C TYR A 166 7.68 -15.40 -1.68
N GLU A 167 8.92 -15.74 -2.00
CA GLU A 167 9.71 -15.09 -3.07
C GLU A 167 9.02 -15.16 -4.46
N ASP A 168 8.28 -16.22 -4.74
CA ASP A 168 7.53 -16.38 -5.99
C ASP A 168 6.39 -15.37 -6.11
N TYR A 169 5.95 -14.83 -4.97
CA TYR A 169 4.86 -13.86 -4.85
C TYR A 169 5.34 -12.41 -4.70
N VAL A 170 6.64 -12.19 -4.56
CA VAL A 170 7.25 -10.86 -4.55
C VAL A 170 7.46 -10.41 -6.01
N VAL A 171 6.56 -9.58 -6.49
CA VAL A 171 6.48 -9.13 -7.89
C VAL A 171 6.70 -7.62 -8.02
N GLY A 172 7.64 -7.11 -7.26
CA GLY A 172 8.08 -5.72 -7.19
C GLY A 172 9.45 -5.61 -6.59
N GLU A 173 9.92 -4.39 -6.37
CA GLU A 173 11.24 -4.13 -5.79
C GLU A 173 11.26 -4.43 -4.29
N LYS A 174 12.34 -5.04 -3.80
CA LYS A 174 12.59 -5.21 -2.38
C LYS A 174 13.33 -3.98 -1.87
N ILE A 175 12.90 -3.44 -0.74
CA ILE A 175 13.39 -2.21 -0.14
C ILE A 175 13.78 -2.51 1.29
N TYR A 176 15.06 -2.35 1.62
CA TYR A 176 15.61 -2.64 2.94
C TYR A 176 16.03 -1.38 3.72
N ASN A 177 16.18 -0.26 3.02
CA ASN A 177 16.61 1.02 3.58
C ASN A 177 15.99 2.20 2.85
N LEU A 178 16.20 3.42 3.37
CA LEU A 178 15.61 4.65 2.82
C LEU A 178 16.16 4.97 1.42
N GLU A 179 17.45 4.73 1.16
CA GLU A 179 18.07 4.98 -0.14
C GLU A 179 17.43 4.12 -1.25
N GLU A 180 17.17 2.84 -0.97
CA GLU A 180 16.45 1.95 -1.90
C GLU A 180 15.00 2.39 -2.12
N MET A 181 14.35 2.93 -1.09
CA MET A 181 13.01 3.53 -1.25
C MET A 181 13.07 4.75 -2.19
N GLU A 182 14.06 5.62 -2.04
CA GLU A 182 14.23 6.79 -2.92
C GLU A 182 14.50 6.36 -4.36
N CYS A 183 15.34 5.34 -4.57
CA CYS A 183 15.54 4.76 -5.90
C CYS A 183 14.24 4.23 -6.51
N PHE A 184 13.40 3.57 -5.71
CA PHE A 184 12.08 3.13 -6.17
C PHE A 184 11.18 4.30 -6.58
N LEU A 185 11.12 5.38 -5.77
CA LEU A 185 10.36 6.58 -6.10
C LEU A 185 10.86 7.20 -7.43
N GLU A 186 12.15 7.33 -7.63
CA GLU A 186 12.72 7.83 -8.89
C GLU A 186 12.32 6.98 -10.10
N LYS A 187 12.35 5.65 -9.97
CA LYS A 187 11.92 4.73 -11.04
C LYS A 187 10.44 4.92 -11.35
N VAL A 188 9.59 5.04 -10.32
CA VAL A 188 8.16 5.33 -10.47
C VAL A 188 7.94 6.64 -11.23
N GLY A 189 8.66 7.71 -10.84
CA GLY A 189 8.61 9.01 -11.50
C GLY A 189 8.98 8.97 -12.98
N LYS A 190 9.95 8.12 -13.33
CA LYS A 190 10.44 7.90 -14.71
C LYS A 190 9.62 6.86 -15.49
N ASN A 191 8.56 6.26 -14.92
CA ASN A 191 7.77 5.14 -15.46
C ASN A 191 8.64 3.89 -15.76
N VAL A 192 9.67 3.65 -14.97
CA VAL A 192 10.50 2.44 -15.05
C VAL A 192 9.93 1.37 -14.13
N ASP A 193 9.58 0.22 -14.70
CA ASP A 193 9.00 -0.91 -13.98
C ASP A 193 9.40 -2.24 -14.62
N GLU A 194 10.28 -2.95 -13.95
CA GLU A 194 10.85 -4.21 -14.43
C GLU A 194 9.98 -5.44 -14.09
N TYR A 195 8.97 -5.27 -13.23
CA TYR A 195 8.17 -6.37 -12.69
C TYR A 195 6.80 -6.55 -13.35
N GLY A 196 6.43 -5.71 -14.30
CA GLY A 196 5.11 -5.72 -14.92
C GLY A 196 4.72 -7.07 -15.54
N GLU A 197 5.68 -7.78 -16.18
CA GLU A 197 5.43 -9.12 -16.74
C GLU A 197 5.28 -10.18 -15.64
N LYS A 198 6.13 -10.13 -14.60
CA LYS A 198 6.04 -11.05 -13.46
C LYS A 198 4.70 -10.91 -12.75
N ARG A 199 4.21 -9.66 -12.58
CA ARG A 199 2.88 -9.40 -12.02
C ARG A 199 1.76 -9.99 -12.88
N ARG A 200 1.77 -9.79 -14.18
CA ARG A 200 0.75 -10.37 -15.09
C ARG A 200 0.71 -11.90 -15.01
N LYS A 201 1.87 -12.57 -14.96
CA LYS A 201 1.95 -14.02 -14.77
C LYS A 201 1.32 -14.46 -13.44
N LEU A 202 1.65 -13.77 -12.35
CA LEU A 202 1.09 -14.07 -11.03
C LEU A 202 -0.43 -13.81 -10.99
N VAL A 203 -0.92 -12.73 -11.59
CA VAL A 203 -2.36 -12.45 -11.71
C VAL A 203 -3.08 -13.59 -12.44
N SER A 204 -2.54 -14.07 -13.56
CA SER A 204 -3.12 -15.18 -14.33
C SER A 204 -3.16 -16.48 -13.52
N TYR A 205 -2.20 -16.69 -12.60
CA TYR A 205 -2.18 -17.84 -11.70
C TYR A 205 -3.19 -17.72 -10.55
N LEU A 206 -3.31 -16.52 -9.94
CA LEU A 206 -4.14 -16.32 -8.74
C LEU A 206 -5.61 -16.01 -9.05
N TYR A 207 -5.90 -15.38 -10.19
CA TYR A 207 -7.22 -14.82 -10.47
C TYR A 207 -7.84 -15.44 -11.73
N LYS A 208 -8.87 -16.23 -11.53
CA LYS A 208 -9.67 -16.80 -12.62
C LYS A 208 -10.44 -15.72 -13.39
N TYR A 209 -10.90 -14.68 -12.70
CA TYR A 209 -11.73 -13.61 -13.27
C TYR A 209 -11.05 -12.24 -13.07
N GLN A 210 -11.01 -11.44 -14.14
CA GLN A 210 -10.42 -10.11 -14.19
C GLN A 210 -11.33 -9.18 -15.01
N ASP A 211 -12.63 -9.14 -14.68
CA ASP A 211 -13.69 -8.55 -15.52
C ASP A 211 -14.61 -7.57 -14.77
N GLY A 212 -14.55 -7.52 -13.44
CA GLY A 212 -15.39 -6.64 -12.63
C GLY A 212 -16.83 -7.13 -12.45
N ASP A 213 -17.11 -8.41 -12.70
CA ASP A 213 -18.44 -9.03 -12.62
C ASP A 213 -18.60 -10.03 -11.47
N SER A 214 -17.76 -9.94 -10.44
CA SER A 214 -17.81 -10.84 -9.28
C SER A 214 -19.14 -10.70 -8.53
N CYS A 215 -19.62 -9.47 -8.31
CA CYS A 215 -20.93 -9.22 -7.70
C CYS A 215 -22.05 -9.87 -8.52
N LYS A 216 -22.04 -9.69 -9.84
CA LYS A 216 -23.05 -10.26 -10.75
C LYS A 216 -23.08 -11.78 -10.63
N ARG A 217 -21.95 -12.46 -10.71
CA ARG A 217 -21.86 -13.91 -10.57
C ARG A 217 -22.38 -14.42 -9.23
N ILE A 218 -22.15 -13.67 -8.13
CA ILE A 218 -22.67 -14.05 -6.81
C ILE A 218 -24.18 -13.94 -6.77
N VAL A 219 -24.76 -12.84 -7.28
CA VAL A 219 -26.22 -12.63 -7.33
C VAL A 219 -26.89 -13.73 -8.17
N GLU A 220 -26.36 -13.98 -9.38
CA GLU A 220 -26.85 -15.07 -10.25
C GLU A 220 -26.79 -16.45 -9.58
N PHE A 221 -25.69 -16.72 -8.87
CA PHE A 221 -25.52 -17.97 -8.13
C PHE A 221 -26.52 -18.11 -6.97
N MET A 222 -26.84 -17.00 -6.30
CA MET A 222 -27.82 -16.98 -5.20
C MET A 222 -29.27 -17.05 -5.69
N GLY A 223 -29.52 -16.85 -6.98
CA GLY A 223 -30.86 -16.85 -7.58
C GLY A 223 -31.73 -15.64 -7.21
N ILE A 224 -31.10 -14.50 -6.92
CA ILE A 224 -31.76 -13.23 -6.55
C ILE A 224 -31.47 -12.13 -7.56
#